data_a15dcb5228fa37700be2f32277907463
#
_entry.id   a15dcb5228fa37700be2f32277907463
#
_cell.length_a   1.000
_cell.length_b   1.000
_cell.length_c   1.000
_cell.angle_alpha   90.00
_cell.angle_beta   90.00
_cell.angle_gamma   90.00
#
_symmetry.space_group_name_H-M   'P 1'
#
loop_
_entity.id
_entity.type
_entity.pdbx_description
1 polymer ?
#
loop_
_entity_poly.entity_id
_entity_poly.type
_entity_poly.pdbx_seq_one_letter_code
_entity_poly.pdbx_strand_id
1 'polypeptide(L)'
;DLFNKAKSEIDSVDNFTKAVYFWILNKCSFSGLGESSSFSEQASEQNFSLSGMNKLTHYTRAIKDWKITNLDYADVMNAPGGEGCFVFLDPPYSIKDNLYGKNGNMHSGFDHMRFYEDVTRCPHNWMITYNSNEVLKKRFSDYYSNDWDLTYTMKSDKVYTQAQKDRKELLITSYERKIND
;
A
#
# COMPACT_ATOMS: atom_id res chain seq x y z
N ASP A 1 17.12 2.73 -23.59
CA ASP A 1 17.01 2.81 -22.15
C ASP A 1 15.86 1.92 -21.68
N LEU A 2 16.20 0.88 -20.88
CA LEU A 2 15.29 -0.18 -20.46
C LEU A 2 14.13 0.34 -19.58
N PHE A 3 14.37 1.37 -18.75
CA PHE A 3 13.36 1.99 -17.91
C PHE A 3 12.27 2.67 -18.75
N ASN A 4 12.67 3.45 -19.74
CA ASN A 4 11.71 4.15 -20.61
C ASN A 4 10.93 3.16 -21.49
N LYS A 5 11.59 2.10 -21.96
CA LYS A 5 10.92 1.01 -22.67
C LYS A 5 9.87 0.34 -21.78
N ALA A 6 10.24 -0.06 -20.55
CA ALA A 6 9.31 -0.64 -19.61
C ALA A 6 8.10 0.27 -19.34
N LYS A 7 8.36 1.58 -19.16
CA LYS A 7 7.32 2.58 -18.90
C LYS A 7 6.33 2.76 -20.06
N SER A 8 6.82 2.67 -21.31
CA SER A 8 5.98 2.84 -22.51
C SER A 8 5.20 1.60 -22.90
N GLU A 9 5.71 0.40 -22.58
CA GLU A 9 5.17 -0.86 -23.10
C GLU A 9 4.44 -1.71 -22.05
N ILE A 10 4.50 -1.37 -20.75
CA ILE A 10 3.99 -2.24 -19.66
C ILE A 10 2.53 -2.66 -19.83
N ASP A 11 1.69 -1.86 -20.45
CA ASP A 11 0.28 -2.20 -20.65
C ASP A 11 0.04 -3.09 -21.88
N SER A 12 1.02 -3.23 -22.77
CA SER A 12 0.88 -3.91 -24.06
C SER A 12 1.58 -5.27 -24.13
N VAL A 13 2.27 -5.68 -23.06
CA VAL A 13 3.04 -6.92 -23.01
C VAL A 13 2.31 -8.03 -22.25
N ASP A 14 2.80 -9.28 -22.40
CA ASP A 14 2.31 -10.43 -21.64
C ASP A 14 2.58 -10.29 -20.13
N ASN A 15 1.90 -11.09 -19.30
CA ASN A 15 1.95 -11.01 -17.85
C ASN A 15 3.36 -11.21 -17.26
N PHE A 16 4.17 -12.08 -17.86
CA PHE A 16 5.54 -12.28 -17.38
C PHE A 16 6.41 -11.06 -17.65
N THR A 17 6.38 -10.55 -18.86
CA THR A 17 7.09 -9.33 -19.24
C THR A 17 6.59 -8.12 -18.43
N LYS A 18 5.29 -8.03 -18.17
CA LYS A 18 4.68 -7.01 -17.31
C LYS A 18 5.25 -7.05 -15.90
N ALA A 19 5.39 -8.24 -15.30
CA ALA A 19 6.00 -8.39 -13.98
C ALA A 19 7.47 -7.95 -13.95
N VAL A 20 8.24 -8.27 -15.00
CA VAL A 20 9.63 -7.81 -15.15
C VAL A 20 9.69 -6.29 -15.27
N TYR A 21 8.84 -5.70 -16.11
CA TYR A 21 8.78 -4.23 -16.29
C TYR A 21 8.36 -3.53 -15.01
N PHE A 22 7.38 -4.07 -14.28
CA PHE A 22 7.00 -3.55 -12.97
C PHE A 22 8.18 -3.56 -11.99
N TRP A 23 8.94 -4.65 -11.95
CA TRP A 23 10.14 -4.74 -11.12
C TRP A 23 11.17 -3.66 -11.48
N ILE A 24 11.45 -3.48 -12.76
CA ILE A 24 12.40 -2.45 -13.26
C ILE A 24 11.91 -1.05 -12.85
N LEU A 25 10.63 -0.74 -13.10
CA LEU A 25 10.05 0.55 -12.78
C LEU A 25 10.08 0.82 -11.26
N ASN A 26 9.76 -0.17 -10.44
CA ASN A 26 9.80 -0.02 -8.99
C ASN A 26 11.23 0.19 -8.46
N LYS A 27 12.21 -0.57 -8.96
CA LYS A 27 13.59 -0.51 -8.44
C LYS A 27 14.41 0.64 -8.98
N CYS A 28 14.10 1.14 -10.18
CA CYS A 28 14.88 2.18 -10.84
C CYS A 28 14.20 3.56 -10.83
N SER A 29 13.02 3.70 -10.22
CA SER A 29 12.35 4.99 -10.10
C SER A 29 12.69 5.72 -8.81
N PHE A 30 12.58 7.05 -8.86
CA PHE A 30 12.69 7.87 -7.66
C PHE A 30 11.66 7.42 -6.61
N SER A 31 12.11 7.15 -5.39
CA SER A 31 11.29 6.68 -4.25
C SER A 31 10.44 5.43 -4.51
N GLY A 32 10.73 4.65 -5.54
CA GLY A 32 9.96 3.44 -5.88
C GLY A 32 8.55 3.71 -6.42
N LEU A 33 8.25 4.93 -6.86
CA LEU A 33 6.92 5.34 -7.34
C LEU A 33 6.54 4.77 -8.72
N GLY A 34 7.41 3.93 -9.30
CA GLY A 34 7.13 3.18 -10.52
C GLY A 34 6.79 4.07 -11.72
N GLU A 35 5.64 3.80 -12.34
CA GLU A 35 5.20 4.49 -13.55
C GLU A 35 4.97 6.00 -13.37
N SER A 36 4.62 6.44 -12.17
CA SER A 36 4.35 7.85 -11.85
C SER A 36 5.61 8.68 -11.72
N SER A 37 6.80 8.06 -11.72
CA SER A 37 8.07 8.70 -11.44
C SER A 37 9.01 8.70 -12.64
N SER A 38 10.14 9.43 -12.49
CA SER A 38 11.26 9.42 -13.42
C SER A 38 12.30 8.38 -13.01
N PHE A 39 13.17 8.02 -13.94
CA PHE A 39 14.37 7.23 -13.66
C PHE A 39 15.25 7.93 -12.62
N SER A 40 15.80 7.15 -11.69
CA SER A 40 16.78 7.59 -10.72
C SER A 40 18.01 6.69 -10.79
N GLU A 41 19.13 7.27 -11.17
CA GLU A 41 20.42 6.58 -11.24
C GLU A 41 20.79 6.00 -9.87
N GLN A 42 20.67 6.79 -8.80
CA GLN A 42 20.94 6.36 -7.45
C GLN A 42 20.04 5.17 -7.01
N ALA A 43 18.74 5.22 -7.35
CA ALA A 43 17.83 4.12 -7.01
C ALA A 43 18.19 2.86 -7.81
N SER A 44 18.55 3.02 -9.10
CA SER A 44 18.96 1.92 -9.97
C SER A 44 20.22 1.22 -9.42
N GLU A 45 21.24 1.97 -9.05
CA GLU A 45 22.48 1.42 -8.51
C GLU A 45 22.27 0.70 -7.16
N GLN A 46 21.44 1.26 -6.29
CA GLN A 46 21.21 0.71 -4.95
C GLN A 46 20.23 -0.46 -4.92
N ASN A 47 19.18 -0.42 -5.74
CA ASN A 47 18.04 -1.33 -5.60
C ASN A 47 17.93 -2.37 -6.73
N PHE A 48 18.43 -2.07 -7.94
CA PHE A 48 18.44 -3.00 -9.07
C PHE A 48 19.74 -3.80 -9.09
N SER A 49 19.84 -4.81 -8.23
CA SER A 49 21.05 -5.56 -7.99
C SER A 49 20.84 -7.07 -8.06
N LEU A 50 21.89 -7.83 -8.34
CA LEU A 50 21.88 -9.29 -8.30
C LEU A 50 21.46 -9.83 -6.92
N SER A 51 21.88 -9.17 -5.84
CA SER A 51 21.44 -9.52 -4.49
C SER A 51 19.92 -9.34 -4.31
N GLY A 52 19.35 -8.25 -4.84
CA GLY A 52 17.91 -8.01 -4.85
C GLY A 52 17.16 -9.09 -5.64
N MET A 53 17.67 -9.48 -6.82
CA MET A 53 17.09 -10.54 -7.64
C MET A 53 17.13 -11.91 -6.94
N ASN A 54 18.24 -12.24 -6.29
CA ASN A 54 18.36 -13.51 -5.55
C ASN A 54 17.35 -13.63 -4.39
N LYS A 55 16.97 -12.50 -3.77
CA LYS A 55 15.93 -12.48 -2.73
C LYS A 55 14.55 -12.88 -3.25
N LEU A 56 14.26 -12.71 -4.54
CA LEU A 56 12.97 -13.13 -5.12
C LEU A 56 12.72 -14.62 -4.91
N THR A 57 13.75 -15.46 -4.95
CA THR A 57 13.61 -16.90 -4.68
C THR A 57 13.09 -17.18 -3.27
N HIS A 58 13.54 -16.41 -2.29
CA HIS A 58 13.04 -16.54 -0.91
C HIS A 58 11.57 -16.09 -0.80
N TYR A 59 11.23 -14.97 -1.43
CA TYR A 59 9.84 -14.49 -1.45
C TYR A 59 8.90 -15.47 -2.15
N THR A 60 9.30 -16.03 -3.29
CA THR A 60 8.52 -17.04 -4.01
C THR A 60 8.22 -18.25 -3.13
N ARG A 61 9.18 -18.70 -2.32
CA ARG A 61 8.96 -19.79 -1.37
C ARG A 61 8.03 -19.41 -0.23
N ALA A 62 8.16 -18.19 0.29
CA ALA A 62 7.33 -17.70 1.39
C ALA A 62 5.86 -17.56 1.01
N ILE A 63 5.58 -17.14 -0.25
CA ILE A 63 4.21 -16.88 -0.72
C ILE A 63 3.61 -18.03 -1.55
N LYS A 64 4.29 -19.17 -1.65
CA LYS A 64 3.91 -20.29 -2.54
C LYS A 64 2.48 -20.81 -2.30
N ASP A 65 2.01 -20.73 -1.05
CA ASP A 65 0.70 -21.19 -0.62
C ASP A 65 -0.33 -20.03 -0.52
N TRP A 66 0.07 -18.82 -0.90
CA TRP A 66 -0.84 -17.67 -0.88
C TRP A 66 -1.74 -17.67 -2.12
N LYS A 67 -3.02 -17.38 -1.90
CA LYS A 67 -3.94 -17.07 -2.98
C LYS A 67 -3.84 -15.57 -3.28
N ILE A 68 -3.06 -15.21 -4.30
CA ILE A 68 -2.90 -13.83 -4.74
C ILE A 68 -4.01 -13.52 -5.75
N THR A 69 -4.76 -12.43 -5.52
CA THR A 69 -5.87 -12.01 -6.36
C THR A 69 -5.75 -10.53 -6.72
N ASN A 70 -6.39 -10.14 -7.82
CA ASN A 70 -6.59 -8.76 -8.22
C ASN A 70 -8.10 -8.53 -8.38
N LEU A 71 -8.81 -8.54 -7.26
CA LEU A 71 -10.26 -8.39 -7.17
C LEU A 71 -10.62 -7.09 -6.43
N ASP A 72 -11.90 -6.73 -6.44
CA ASP A 72 -12.40 -5.70 -5.55
C ASP A 72 -12.20 -6.17 -4.10
N TYR A 73 -11.79 -5.27 -3.22
CA TYR A 73 -11.54 -5.59 -1.79
C TYR A 73 -12.78 -6.17 -1.11
N ALA A 74 -13.98 -5.73 -1.49
CA ALA A 74 -15.23 -6.24 -0.92
C ALA A 74 -15.46 -7.72 -1.23
N ASP A 75 -15.08 -8.19 -2.43
CA ASP A 75 -15.18 -9.61 -2.80
C ASP A 75 -14.26 -10.48 -1.93
N VAL A 76 -13.04 -9.98 -1.68
CA VAL A 76 -12.06 -10.70 -0.85
C VAL A 76 -12.46 -10.70 0.62
N MET A 77 -12.91 -9.55 1.13
CA MET A 77 -13.28 -9.35 2.53
C MET A 77 -14.52 -10.15 2.94
N ASN A 78 -15.47 -10.32 2.02
CA ASN A 78 -16.69 -11.09 2.24
C ASN A 78 -16.57 -12.56 1.80
N ALA A 79 -15.40 -12.99 1.32
CA ALA A 79 -15.19 -14.39 0.97
C ALA A 79 -15.35 -15.28 2.22
N PRO A 80 -15.88 -16.52 2.04
CA PRO A 80 -15.97 -17.45 3.14
C PRO A 80 -14.60 -17.67 3.80
N GLY A 81 -14.49 -17.37 5.08
CA GLY A 81 -13.32 -17.62 5.90
C GLY A 81 -13.57 -18.74 6.90
N GLY A 82 -12.49 -19.46 7.29
CA GLY A 82 -12.56 -20.39 8.40
C GLY A 82 -12.64 -19.68 9.76
N GLU A 83 -12.80 -20.47 10.82
CA GLU A 83 -12.71 -19.98 12.18
C GLU A 83 -11.37 -19.25 12.39
N GLY A 84 -11.42 -18.05 12.99
CA GLY A 84 -10.24 -17.21 13.21
C GLY A 84 -9.78 -16.41 11.97
N CYS A 85 -10.60 -16.30 10.93
CA CYS A 85 -10.30 -15.45 9.80
C CYS A 85 -10.07 -13.99 10.25
N PHE A 86 -9.00 -13.39 9.73
CA PHE A 86 -8.59 -12.04 10.03
C PHE A 86 -8.31 -11.26 8.74
N VAL A 87 -8.83 -10.06 8.64
CA VAL A 87 -8.67 -9.19 7.46
C VAL A 87 -7.82 -7.99 7.82
N PHE A 88 -6.66 -7.86 7.16
CA PHE A 88 -5.83 -6.66 7.24
C PHE A 88 -6.10 -5.77 6.02
N LEU A 89 -6.40 -4.50 6.24
CA LEU A 89 -6.80 -3.54 5.23
C LEU A 89 -5.85 -2.33 5.27
N ASP A 90 -5.25 -2.03 4.12
CA ASP A 90 -4.39 -0.86 3.91
C ASP A 90 -4.90 -0.08 2.68
N PRO A 91 -6.04 0.63 2.81
CA PRO A 91 -6.65 1.36 1.70
C PRO A 91 -5.81 2.59 1.32
N PRO A 92 -6.02 3.16 0.12
CA PRO A 92 -5.45 4.46 -0.22
C PRO A 92 -5.81 5.49 0.84
N TYR A 93 -4.80 6.22 1.35
CA TYR A 93 -5.01 7.18 2.43
C TYR A 93 -5.81 8.40 1.95
N SER A 94 -6.67 8.94 2.80
CA SER A 94 -7.41 10.18 2.53
C SER A 94 -6.50 11.40 2.69
N ILE A 95 -5.54 11.54 1.78
CA ILE A 95 -4.58 12.65 1.72
C ILE A 95 -4.72 13.39 0.39
N LYS A 96 -4.22 14.63 0.34
CA LYS A 96 -4.26 15.46 -0.88
C LYS A 96 -3.27 14.99 -1.97
N ASP A 97 -2.31 14.13 -1.62
CA ASP A 97 -1.25 13.72 -2.53
C ASP A 97 -1.67 12.48 -3.32
N ASN A 98 -1.63 12.56 -4.63
CA ASN A 98 -1.96 11.48 -5.56
C ASN A 98 -0.74 10.56 -5.75
N LEU A 99 -0.49 9.63 -4.83
CA LEU A 99 0.72 8.81 -4.80
C LEU A 99 0.63 7.54 -5.66
N TYR A 100 -0.56 6.99 -5.89
CA TYR A 100 -0.73 5.68 -6.50
C TYR A 100 -1.52 5.71 -7.81
N GLY A 101 -1.13 4.85 -8.77
CA GLY A 101 -1.73 4.70 -10.09
C GLY A 101 -1.27 5.77 -11.10
N LYS A 102 -1.65 5.59 -12.37
CA LYS A 102 -1.40 6.60 -13.40
C LYS A 102 -2.09 7.91 -13.04
N ASN A 103 -1.33 8.98 -12.88
CA ASN A 103 -1.84 10.31 -12.49
C ASN A 103 -2.59 10.33 -11.15
N GLY A 104 -2.33 9.39 -10.23
CA GLY A 104 -2.98 9.34 -8.93
C GLY A 104 -4.43 8.85 -8.94
N ASN A 105 -4.89 8.24 -10.04
CA ASN A 105 -6.27 7.82 -10.20
C ASN A 105 -6.73 6.78 -9.17
N MET A 106 -5.85 5.93 -8.67
CA MET A 106 -6.17 4.97 -7.60
C MET A 106 -6.42 5.63 -6.26
N HIS A 107 -5.92 6.84 -6.06
CA HIS A 107 -6.12 7.63 -4.84
C HIS A 107 -7.37 8.47 -4.90
N SER A 108 -7.55 9.22 -5.99
CA SER A 108 -8.66 10.15 -6.18
C SER A 108 -10.00 9.45 -6.44
N GLY A 109 -9.97 8.20 -6.93
CA GLY A 109 -11.16 7.41 -7.23
C GLY A 109 -11.61 6.47 -6.12
N PHE A 110 -10.91 6.40 -4.97
CA PHE A 110 -11.27 5.49 -3.89
C PHE A 110 -12.44 6.02 -3.08
N ASP A 111 -13.55 5.26 -3.04
CA ASP A 111 -14.75 5.62 -2.28
C ASP A 111 -14.62 5.21 -0.80
N HIS A 112 -14.19 6.13 0.03
CA HIS A 112 -14.03 5.94 1.46
C HIS A 112 -15.37 5.73 2.21
N MET A 113 -16.51 6.13 1.66
CA MET A 113 -17.82 5.85 2.28
C MET A 113 -18.24 4.43 2.02
N ARG A 114 -18.20 3.98 0.75
CA ARG A 114 -18.41 2.58 0.39
C ARG A 114 -17.49 1.66 1.18
N PHE A 115 -16.19 2.00 1.29
CA PHE A 115 -15.22 1.23 2.06
C PHE A 115 -15.65 1.08 3.52
N TYR A 116 -16.08 2.17 4.18
CA TYR A 116 -16.58 2.13 5.54
C TYR A 116 -17.80 1.20 5.67
N GLU A 117 -18.79 1.34 4.78
CA GLU A 117 -20.00 0.51 4.79
C GLU A 117 -19.68 -0.98 4.60
N ASP A 118 -18.77 -1.31 3.69
CA ASP A 118 -18.36 -2.68 3.43
C ASP A 118 -17.61 -3.28 4.63
N VAL A 119 -16.67 -2.53 5.22
CA VAL A 119 -15.90 -2.97 6.39
C VAL A 119 -16.79 -3.22 7.60
N THR A 120 -17.78 -2.36 7.85
CA THR A 120 -18.70 -2.51 8.98
C THR A 120 -19.61 -3.73 8.86
N ARG A 121 -19.80 -4.26 7.65
CA ARG A 121 -20.55 -5.49 7.37
C ARG A 121 -19.67 -6.74 7.32
N CYS A 122 -18.35 -6.58 7.36
CA CYS A 122 -17.42 -7.70 7.29
C CYS A 122 -17.66 -8.69 8.45
N PRO A 123 -17.87 -10.00 8.16
CA PRO A 123 -18.16 -11.00 9.17
C PRO A 123 -16.92 -11.44 9.97
N HIS A 124 -15.74 -10.98 9.58
CA HIS A 124 -14.47 -11.37 10.17
C HIS A 124 -13.90 -10.28 11.07
N ASN A 125 -12.95 -10.63 11.92
CA ASN A 125 -12.15 -9.63 12.62
C ASN A 125 -11.27 -8.89 11.61
N TRP A 126 -11.22 -7.56 11.69
CA TRP A 126 -10.46 -6.75 10.78
C TRP A 126 -9.63 -5.68 11.48
N MET A 127 -8.60 -5.24 10.79
CA MET A 127 -7.72 -4.14 11.16
C MET A 127 -7.44 -3.27 9.94
N ILE A 128 -7.50 -1.96 10.13
CA ILE A 128 -7.26 -0.96 9.09
C ILE A 128 -6.11 -0.05 9.51
N THR A 129 -5.24 0.28 8.57
CA THR A 129 -4.27 1.37 8.69
C THR A 129 -4.71 2.56 7.85
N TYR A 130 -4.62 3.77 8.42
CA TYR A 130 -4.97 5.03 7.76
C TYR A 130 -4.05 6.16 8.23
N ASN A 131 -4.01 7.26 7.46
CA ASN A 131 -3.56 8.53 8.01
C ASN A 131 -4.58 9.05 9.03
N SER A 132 -4.09 9.47 10.21
CA SER A 132 -4.97 10.00 11.25
C SER A 132 -5.60 11.33 10.83
N ASN A 133 -6.93 11.41 10.92
CA ASN A 133 -7.70 12.65 10.81
C ASN A 133 -9.04 12.53 11.55
N GLU A 134 -9.61 13.66 11.94
CA GLU A 134 -10.83 13.71 12.74
C GLU A 134 -12.07 13.16 12.02
N VAL A 135 -12.12 13.23 10.68
CA VAL A 135 -13.23 12.69 9.89
C VAL A 135 -13.26 11.17 9.99
N LEU A 136 -12.10 10.51 9.88
CA LEU A 136 -11.98 9.06 10.01
C LEU A 136 -12.25 8.62 11.44
N LYS A 137 -11.72 9.30 12.46
CA LYS A 137 -11.99 9.00 13.86
C LYS A 137 -13.48 9.08 14.19
N LYS A 138 -14.15 10.11 13.70
CA LYS A 138 -15.61 10.27 13.87
C LYS A 138 -16.37 9.17 13.14
N ARG A 139 -15.96 8.81 11.93
CA ARG A 139 -16.62 7.77 11.11
C ARG A 139 -16.52 6.40 11.76
N PHE A 140 -15.39 6.07 12.36
CA PHE A 140 -15.13 4.80 13.05
C PHE A 140 -15.24 4.89 14.59
N SER A 141 -16.05 5.85 15.11
CA SER A 141 -16.17 6.08 16.56
C SER A 141 -16.69 4.88 17.36
N ASP A 142 -17.39 3.97 16.71
CA ASP A 142 -17.93 2.74 17.34
C ASP A 142 -16.89 1.60 17.40
N TYR A 143 -15.68 1.84 16.92
CA TYR A 143 -14.59 0.87 16.86
C TYR A 143 -13.38 1.34 17.67
N TYR A 144 -12.48 0.41 17.95
CA TYR A 144 -11.26 0.72 18.70
C TYR A 144 -10.24 1.40 17.76
N SER A 145 -9.69 2.52 18.18
CA SER A 145 -8.69 3.25 17.41
C SER A 145 -7.51 3.67 18.26
N ASN A 146 -6.34 3.72 17.63
CA ASN A 146 -5.10 4.20 18.24
C ASN A 146 -4.27 4.99 17.24
N ASP A 147 -3.80 6.16 17.67
CA ASP A 147 -2.88 6.99 16.90
C ASP A 147 -1.44 6.74 17.32
N TRP A 148 -0.52 6.80 16.36
CA TRP A 148 0.92 6.90 16.67
C TRP A 148 1.63 7.85 15.73
N ASP A 149 2.72 8.42 16.21
CA ASP A 149 3.56 9.32 15.42
C ASP A 149 4.44 8.50 14.48
N LEU A 150 4.44 8.83 13.19
CA LEU A 150 5.31 8.23 12.20
C LEU A 150 6.16 9.29 11.52
N THR A 151 7.48 9.17 11.66
CA THR A 151 8.41 10.01 10.94
C THR A 151 8.73 9.38 9.58
N TYR A 152 8.18 9.94 8.50
CA TYR A 152 8.52 9.52 7.15
C TYR A 152 9.95 9.96 6.80
N THR A 153 10.81 8.99 6.51
CA THR A 153 12.23 9.23 6.17
C THR A 153 12.48 9.50 4.68
N MET A 154 11.45 9.67 3.87
CA MET A 154 11.63 10.05 2.46
C MET A 154 12.19 11.48 2.39
N LYS A 155 13.51 11.57 2.22
CA LYS A 155 14.24 12.83 2.06
C LYS A 155 14.34 13.20 0.59
N SER A 156 13.77 14.32 0.18
CA SER A 156 14.29 15.10 -0.94
C SER A 156 15.24 16.20 -0.50
N ASP A 157 15.08 16.73 0.73
CA ASP A 157 15.96 17.74 1.32
C ASP A 157 16.09 17.55 2.82
N LYS A 158 17.21 18.04 3.40
CA LYS A 158 17.57 17.91 4.81
C LYS A 158 16.63 18.65 5.80
N VAL A 159 15.55 19.24 5.31
CA VAL A 159 14.60 20.01 6.13
C VAL A 159 13.22 19.33 6.08
N TYR A 160 12.84 18.70 7.18
CA TYR A 160 11.45 18.27 7.37
C TYR A 160 10.56 19.50 7.52
N THR A 161 9.53 19.63 6.70
CA THR A 161 8.47 20.60 6.94
C THR A 161 7.70 20.22 8.22
N GLN A 162 7.14 21.21 8.92
CA GLN A 162 6.33 20.96 10.12
C GLN A 162 5.19 19.96 9.82
N ALA A 163 4.57 20.08 8.64
CA ALA A 163 3.51 19.15 8.17
C ALA A 163 3.97 17.69 7.99
N GLN A 164 5.26 17.43 7.79
CA GLN A 164 5.82 16.07 7.72
C GLN A 164 6.13 15.47 9.08
N LYS A 165 6.39 16.35 10.09
CA LYS A 165 6.61 15.96 11.48
C LYS A 165 5.31 15.63 12.21
N ASP A 166 4.21 16.26 11.80
CA ASP A 166 2.91 16.13 12.45
C ASP A 166 2.02 15.04 11.85
N ARG A 167 2.58 14.20 10.96
CA ARG A 167 1.83 13.07 10.39
C ARG A 167 1.68 11.96 11.42
N LYS A 168 0.43 11.61 11.67
CA LYS A 168 0.05 10.48 12.53
C LYS A 168 -0.60 9.40 11.71
N GLU A 169 -0.27 8.17 12.03
CA GLU A 169 -0.98 7.00 11.54
C GLU A 169 -2.11 6.66 12.50
N LEU A 170 -3.16 6.07 11.97
CA LEU A 170 -4.33 5.64 12.70
C LEU A 170 -4.54 4.13 12.47
N LEU A 171 -4.58 3.38 13.53
CA LEU A 171 -4.98 1.97 13.52
C LEU A 171 -6.42 1.88 14.01
N ILE A 172 -7.26 1.17 13.26
CA ILE A 172 -8.66 0.92 13.62
C ILE A 172 -8.88 -0.59 13.63
N THR A 173 -9.57 -1.11 14.66
CA THR A 173 -9.85 -2.54 14.78
C THR A 173 -11.30 -2.81 15.14
N SER A 174 -11.86 -3.92 14.63
CA SER A 174 -13.19 -4.42 15.00
C SER A 174 -13.25 -5.08 16.37
N TYR A 175 -12.11 -5.26 17.03
CA TYR A 175 -11.96 -5.97 18.30
C TYR A 175 -11.10 -5.17 19.27
N GLU A 176 -11.35 -5.37 20.56
CA GLU A 176 -10.54 -4.76 21.61
C GLU A 176 -9.13 -5.36 21.65
N ARG A 177 -8.11 -4.51 21.59
CA ARG A 177 -6.73 -4.94 21.77
C ARG A 177 -6.41 -5.09 23.25
N LYS A 178 -6.10 -6.31 23.67
CA LYS A 178 -5.43 -6.52 24.94
C LYS A 178 -3.95 -6.22 24.75
N ILE A 179 -3.52 -5.06 25.21
CA ILE A 179 -2.08 -4.75 25.34
C ILE A 179 -1.63 -5.54 26.57
N ASN A 180 -0.90 -6.63 26.35
CA ASN A 180 -0.19 -7.26 27.45
C ASN A 180 1.02 -6.36 27.73
N ASP A 181 1.02 -5.71 28.88
CA ASP A 181 2.15 -4.95 29.42
C ASP A 181 3.39 -5.84 29.60
#